data_c1c8e1c6d83555a6d25ca42f6fa32314
#
_entry.id   c1c8e1c6d83555a6d25ca42f6fa32314
#
_cell.length_a   1.000
_cell.length_b   1.000
_cell.length_c   1.000
_cell.angle_alpha   90.00
_cell.angle_beta   90.00
_cell.angle_gamma   90.00
#
_symmetry.space_group_name_H-M   'P 1'
#
loop_
_entity.id
_entity.type
_entity.pdbx_description
1 polymer ?
#
loop_
_entity_poly.entity_id
_entity_poly.type
_entity_poly.pdbx_seq_one_letter_code
_entity_poly.pdbx_strand_id
1 'polypeptide(L)'
;MYHRCGGCGKKQEFINSGKFRVNANGNNVDVWLIYRCKKCKHSWNLSVYERTKPHKIPKELYELFLCNDEETAFLFGNDIDFLKRNKAEIK
;
A
#
# COMPACT_ATOMS: atom_id res chain seq x y z
N MET A 1 3.95 10.48 7.30
CA MET A 1 2.48 10.37 7.46
C MET A 1 2.15 10.03 8.92
N TYR A 2 1.22 10.77 9.50
CA TYR A 2 0.84 10.55 10.90
C TYR A 2 -0.41 9.70 10.99
N HIS A 3 -0.38 8.72 11.88
CA HIS A 3 -1.47 7.78 12.07
C HIS A 3 -1.41 7.23 13.50
N ARG A 4 -2.56 6.81 14.03
CA ARG A 4 -2.58 6.20 15.36
C ARG A 4 -1.89 4.84 15.33
N CYS A 5 -0.86 4.68 16.14
CA CYS A 5 -0.10 3.44 16.24
C CYS A 5 -0.75 2.51 17.28
N GLY A 6 -1.14 1.30 16.87
CA GLY A 6 -1.70 0.31 17.78
C GLY A 6 -0.70 -0.17 18.82
N GLY A 7 0.59 -0.17 18.48
CA GLY A 7 1.65 -0.57 19.43
C GLY A 7 1.97 0.49 20.46
N CYS A 8 1.99 1.77 20.04
CA CYS A 8 2.28 2.89 20.95
C CYS A 8 1.04 3.40 21.68
N GLY A 9 -0.15 3.15 21.15
CA GLY A 9 -1.40 3.63 21.72
C GLY A 9 -1.68 5.10 21.48
N LYS A 10 -0.88 5.77 20.65
CA LYS A 10 -1.04 7.20 20.34
C LYS A 10 -0.62 7.49 18.91
N LYS A 11 -0.88 8.72 18.46
CA LYS A 11 -0.52 9.16 17.11
C LYS A 11 0.99 9.26 16.98
N GLN A 12 1.53 8.59 15.96
CA GLN A 12 2.96 8.57 15.68
C GLN A 12 3.20 8.80 14.18
N GLU A 13 4.42 9.17 13.85
CA GLU A 13 4.85 9.27 12.47
C GLU A 13 5.14 7.87 11.93
N PHE A 14 4.58 7.56 10.76
CA PHE A 14 4.82 6.32 10.04
C PHE A 14 5.65 6.58 8.80
N ILE A 15 6.62 5.71 8.58
CA ILE A 15 7.56 5.80 7.46
C ILE A 15 7.26 4.69 6.47
N ASN A 16 7.20 5.04 5.19
CA ASN A 16 7.04 4.08 4.10
C ASN A 16 8.22 3.11 4.10
N SER A 17 7.93 1.81 4.21
CA SER A 17 8.98 0.79 4.24
C SER A 17 9.56 0.47 2.86
N GLY A 18 8.94 0.96 1.80
CA GLY A 18 9.35 0.62 0.43
C GLY A 18 8.88 -0.76 0.00
N LYS A 19 7.93 -1.36 0.69
CA LYS A 19 7.45 -2.71 0.40
C LYS A 19 5.95 -2.75 0.23
N PHE A 20 5.51 -3.63 -0.67
CA PHE A 20 4.11 -3.95 -0.87
C PHE A 20 3.79 -5.32 -0.29
N ARG A 21 2.54 -5.48 0.08
CA ARG A 21 1.98 -6.79 0.40
C ARG A 21 0.87 -7.09 -0.59
N VAL A 22 0.94 -8.23 -1.25
CA VAL A 22 -0.06 -8.66 -2.24
C VAL A 22 -0.71 -9.94 -1.73
N ASN A 23 -2.03 -9.97 -1.75
CA ASN A 23 -2.80 -11.16 -1.42
C ASN A 23 -3.76 -11.46 -2.56
N ALA A 24 -3.49 -12.55 -3.29
CA ALA A 24 -4.38 -13.04 -4.34
C ALA A 24 -5.26 -14.12 -3.75
N ASN A 25 -6.55 -13.82 -3.59
CA ASN A 25 -7.50 -14.72 -2.96
C ASN A 25 -8.67 -14.97 -3.92
N GLY A 26 -8.68 -16.16 -4.51
CA GLY A 26 -9.69 -16.49 -5.51
C GLY A 26 -9.55 -15.61 -6.74
N ASN A 27 -10.63 -14.89 -7.06
CA ASN A 27 -10.67 -14.00 -8.22
C ASN A 27 -10.34 -12.55 -7.90
N ASN A 28 -9.93 -12.27 -6.67
CA ASN A 28 -9.68 -10.91 -6.22
C ASN A 28 -8.25 -10.74 -5.74
N VAL A 29 -7.72 -9.53 -5.89
CA VAL A 29 -6.39 -9.17 -5.45
C VAL A 29 -6.48 -7.98 -4.51
N ASP A 30 -5.78 -8.07 -3.39
CA ASP A 30 -5.59 -6.97 -2.45
C ASP A 30 -4.12 -6.58 -2.47
N VAL A 31 -3.84 -5.29 -2.48
CA VAL A 31 -2.48 -4.76 -2.43
C VAL A 31 -2.42 -3.70 -1.36
N TRP A 32 -1.43 -3.82 -0.49
CA TRP A 32 -1.16 -2.83 0.57
C TRP A 32 0.25 -2.30 0.43
N LEU A 33 0.42 -1.04 0.79
CA LEU A 33 1.72 -0.41 0.96
C LEU A 33 2.03 -0.42 2.47
N ILE A 34 3.17 -0.98 2.84
CA ILE A 34 3.50 -1.20 4.25
C ILE A 34 4.24 0.01 4.80
N TYR A 35 3.69 0.60 5.86
CA TYR A 35 4.32 1.65 6.64
C TYR A 35 4.72 1.11 8.00
N ARG A 36 5.74 1.71 8.61
CA ARG A 36 6.18 1.32 9.95
C ARG A 36 6.24 2.53 10.88
N CYS A 37 5.79 2.33 12.12
CA CYS A 37 5.90 3.35 13.15
C CYS A 37 7.37 3.67 13.40
N LYS A 38 7.71 4.95 13.38
CA LYS A 38 9.08 5.40 13.59
C LYS A 38 9.63 5.00 14.97
N LYS A 39 8.74 4.91 15.96
CA LYS A 39 9.14 4.60 17.34
C LYS A 39 9.22 3.10 17.63
N CYS A 40 8.13 2.37 17.42
CA CYS A 40 8.05 0.98 17.84
C CYS A 40 8.12 -0.03 16.70
N LYS A 41 8.22 0.43 15.46
CA LYS A 41 8.29 -0.42 14.26
C LYS A 41 7.01 -1.21 13.96
N HIS A 42 5.93 -0.92 14.65
CA HIS A 42 4.63 -1.53 14.37
C HIS A 42 4.21 -1.21 12.94
N SER A 43 3.75 -2.19 12.19
CA SER A 43 3.37 -1.98 10.79
C SER A 43 1.93 -1.52 10.66
N TRP A 44 1.69 -0.67 9.65
CA TRP A 44 0.38 -0.23 9.24
C TRP A 44 0.29 -0.36 7.73
N ASN A 45 -0.77 -0.99 7.26
CA ASN A 45 -0.93 -1.28 5.84
C ASN A 45 -1.92 -0.31 5.22
N LEU A 46 -1.43 0.50 4.28
CA LEU A 46 -2.26 1.40 3.49
C LEU A 46 -2.80 0.64 2.28
N SER A 47 -4.12 0.53 2.18
CA SER A 47 -4.73 -0.19 1.07
C SER A 47 -4.55 0.57 -0.24
N VAL A 48 -3.99 -0.09 -1.24
CA VAL A 48 -3.84 0.43 -2.60
C VAL A 48 -4.95 -0.09 -3.50
N TYR A 49 -5.18 -1.39 -3.47
CA TYR A 49 -6.29 -2.04 -4.16
C TYR A 49 -7.00 -2.97 -3.19
N GLU A 50 -8.32 -2.94 -3.20
CA GLU A 50 -9.15 -3.80 -2.35
C GLU A 50 -10.08 -4.63 -3.21
N ARG A 51 -10.00 -5.95 -3.08
CA ARG A 51 -10.89 -6.90 -3.77
C ARG A 51 -11.04 -6.54 -5.24
N THR A 52 -9.92 -6.25 -5.89
CA THR A 52 -9.89 -5.81 -7.27
C THR A 52 -9.65 -7.00 -8.18
N LYS A 53 -10.35 -7.07 -9.29
CA LYS A 53 -10.11 -8.12 -10.29
C LYS A 53 -8.72 -7.94 -10.89
N PRO A 54 -7.92 -9.02 -11.05
CA PRO A 54 -6.56 -8.89 -11.55
C PRO A 54 -6.46 -8.17 -12.90
N HIS A 55 -7.42 -8.40 -13.79
CA HIS A 55 -7.41 -7.78 -15.12
C HIS A 55 -7.66 -6.27 -15.08
N LYS A 56 -8.14 -5.73 -13.97
CA LYS A 56 -8.35 -4.29 -13.78
C LYS A 56 -7.11 -3.55 -13.29
N ILE A 57 -6.08 -4.29 -12.91
CA ILE A 57 -4.81 -3.71 -12.51
C ILE A 57 -3.89 -3.72 -13.72
N PRO A 58 -3.27 -2.58 -14.10
CA PRO A 58 -2.31 -2.57 -15.20
C PRO A 58 -1.24 -3.63 -14.99
N LYS A 59 -0.96 -4.41 -16.02
CA LYS A 59 -0.04 -5.54 -15.92
C LYS A 59 1.34 -5.13 -15.41
N GLU A 60 1.87 -4.05 -15.96
CA GLU A 60 3.19 -3.54 -15.57
C GLU A 60 3.21 -3.14 -14.11
N LEU A 61 2.13 -2.53 -13.64
CA LEU A 61 2.01 -2.10 -12.24
C LEU A 61 1.90 -3.29 -11.31
N TYR A 62 1.10 -4.30 -11.70
CA TYR A 62 0.97 -5.53 -10.91
C TYR A 62 2.31 -6.24 -10.74
N GLU A 63 3.10 -6.30 -11.81
CA GLU A 63 4.43 -6.90 -11.75
C GLU A 63 5.34 -6.14 -10.77
N LEU A 64 5.25 -4.81 -10.74
CA LEU A 64 6.03 -4.01 -9.81
C LEU A 64 5.62 -4.28 -8.35
N PHE A 65 4.34 -4.49 -8.09
CA PHE A 65 3.87 -4.88 -6.76
C PHE A 65 4.43 -6.24 -6.35
N LEU A 66 4.40 -7.22 -7.25
CA LEU A 66 4.86 -8.57 -6.96
C LEU A 66 6.37 -8.63 -6.69
N CYS A 67 7.17 -7.85 -7.42
CA CYS A 67 8.61 -7.83 -7.18
C CYS A 67 9.02 -6.82 -6.10
N ASN A 68 8.05 -6.17 -5.45
CA ASN A 68 8.31 -5.21 -4.38
C ASN A 68 9.25 -4.09 -4.83
N ASP A 69 8.90 -3.43 -5.94
CA ASP A 69 9.69 -2.34 -6.45
C ASP A 69 9.68 -1.15 -5.49
N GLU A 70 10.84 -0.87 -4.89
CA GLU A 70 10.96 0.16 -3.85
C GLU A 70 10.64 1.56 -4.38
N GLU A 71 11.10 1.88 -5.58
CA GLU A 71 10.84 3.19 -6.19
C GLU A 71 9.33 3.41 -6.37
N THR A 72 8.64 2.38 -6.87
CA THR A 72 7.19 2.43 -7.02
C THR A 72 6.49 2.62 -5.68
N ALA A 73 6.96 1.94 -4.64
CA ALA A 73 6.39 2.05 -3.30
C ALA A 73 6.53 3.47 -2.76
N PHE A 74 7.68 4.10 -2.92
CA PHE A 74 7.88 5.47 -2.48
C PHE A 74 7.06 6.46 -3.30
N LEU A 75 6.93 6.24 -4.60
CA LEU A 75 6.10 7.09 -5.46
C LEU A 75 4.63 7.06 -4.99
N PHE A 76 4.08 5.88 -4.74
CA PHE A 76 2.72 5.75 -4.23
C PHE A 76 2.57 6.39 -2.85
N GLY A 77 3.56 6.24 -1.99
CA GLY A 77 3.51 6.82 -0.65
C GLY A 77 3.57 8.34 -0.66
N ASN A 78 4.20 8.94 -1.65
CA ASN A 78 4.35 10.38 -1.74
C ASN A 78 3.12 11.07 -2.37
N ASP A 79 2.28 10.33 -3.08
CA ASP A 79 1.13 10.91 -3.77
C ASP A 79 -0.16 10.18 -3.41
N ILE A 80 -0.76 10.62 -2.31
CA ILE A 80 -2.04 10.08 -1.82
C ILE A 80 -3.15 10.31 -2.84
N ASP A 81 -3.15 11.45 -3.50
CA ASP A 81 -4.17 11.77 -4.49
C ASP A 81 -4.06 10.86 -5.71
N PHE A 82 -2.83 10.52 -6.09
CA PHE A 82 -2.57 9.56 -7.15
C PHE A 82 -3.17 8.19 -6.81
N LEU A 83 -2.97 7.72 -5.58
CA LEU A 83 -3.54 6.47 -5.11
C LEU A 83 -5.06 6.49 -5.18
N LYS A 84 -5.68 7.54 -4.68
CA LYS A 84 -7.13 7.69 -4.69
C LYS A 84 -7.68 7.71 -6.11
N ARG A 85 -7.01 8.40 -7.02
CA ARG A 85 -7.40 8.50 -8.41
C ARG A 85 -7.35 7.16 -9.11
N ASN A 86 -6.26 6.41 -8.91
CA ASN A 86 -6.10 5.08 -9.50
C ASN A 86 -7.16 4.11 -9.02
N LYS A 87 -7.49 4.13 -7.73
CA LYS A 87 -8.56 3.30 -7.19
C LYS A 87 -9.90 3.65 -7.81
N ALA A 88 -10.18 4.92 -7.99
CA ALA A 88 -11.43 5.38 -8.62
C ALA A 88 -11.53 4.95 -10.07
N GLU A 89 -10.43 5.01 -10.81
CA GLU A 89 -10.39 4.61 -12.23
C GLU A 89 -10.60 3.11 -12.40
N ILE A 90 -10.14 2.31 -11.46
CA ILE A 90 -10.21 0.85 -11.54
C ILE A 90 -11.59 0.33 -11.14
N LYS A 91 -12.25 1.02 -10.27
CA LYS A 91 -13.60 0.67 -9.85
C LYS A 91 -14.64 1.04 -10.90
#